data_e769afb981de43358bef9446029ba3df
#
_entry.id   e769afb981de43358bef9446029ba3df
#
_cell.length_a   1.000
_cell.length_b   1.000
_cell.length_c   1.000
_cell.angle_alpha   90.00
_cell.angle_beta   90.00
_cell.angle_gamma   90.00
#
_symmetry.space_group_name_H-M   'P 1'
#
loop_
_entity.id
_entity.type
_entity.pdbx_description
1 polymer ?
#
loop_
_entity_poly.entity_id
_entity_poly.type
_entity_poly.pdbx_seq_one_letter_code
_entity_poly.pdbx_strand_id
1 'polypeptide(L)'
;MKRIFALALSVIMLLSLAACSSESKTTEPTKAATTEATMEATTEAVTEAVTEAPKAATRMTMGTGGSAGTYYAYGTILGRYMKEKANVDVTVVSTDGSKANIQGIQVGDYSLGTVQSDVMSYGWEGTRSFEATGKVDSFRVIAGLYAEAVQLITMNPEIKSVADLKGKSVSIGAPSSGVYFNAVDVLSAAGLTVDDIKPQYQSFAESTDALKDGKIDAAFIVAGAPTPAISELCATNSAYLVTIDGDVAKAMMEASPFYTVYTIPAGTYNGQTEDVNTVTVKATLIVDANASEEDVYNITKAIFDNAADIAKEHGKGAELSIENATSGMTAPFHKGAAKYYAEQGVTVEAQ
;
A
#
# COMPACT_ATOMS: atom_id res chain seq x y z
N MET A 1 6.99 -31.83 44.42
CA MET A 1 8.02 -32.83 44.11
C MET A 1 8.66 -32.38 42.81
N LYS A 2 9.82 -31.67 42.85
CA LYS A 2 11.21 -32.13 42.64
C LYS A 2 11.34 -32.91 41.31
N ARG A 3 12.13 -32.50 40.31
CA ARG A 3 13.53 -32.04 40.19
C ARG A 3 13.73 -31.53 38.75
N ILE A 4 14.34 -30.40 38.41
CA ILE A 4 15.77 -30.03 38.30
C ILE A 4 16.60 -31.08 37.51
N PHE A 5 17.14 -30.64 36.33
CA PHE A 5 18.52 -30.82 35.89
C PHE A 5 18.79 -29.92 34.65
N ALA A 6 19.61 -29.09 34.68
CA ALA A 6 20.70 -28.31 34.28
C ALA A 6 21.92 -29.10 33.76
N LEU A 7 22.64 -28.50 32.87
CA LEU A 7 24.06 -28.41 32.54
C LEU A 7 24.29 -28.45 31.02
N ALA A 8 24.65 -27.43 30.34
CA ALA A 8 25.94 -26.76 30.18
C ALA A 8 27.11 -27.71 29.69
N LEU A 9 27.63 -27.45 28.47
CA LEU A 9 29.03 -27.58 28.18
C LEU A 9 29.49 -26.72 27.01
N SER A 10 30.40 -25.81 27.34
CA SER A 10 31.23 -24.99 26.46
C SER A 10 32.39 -25.84 25.91
N VAL A 11 32.78 -25.61 24.65
CA VAL A 11 34.17 -25.90 24.24
C VAL A 11 34.64 -24.78 23.32
N ILE A 12 35.65 -24.12 23.82
CA ILE A 12 36.55 -23.18 23.19
C ILE A 12 37.56 -23.97 22.36
N MET A 13 37.89 -23.54 21.15
CA MET A 13 39.19 -23.84 20.57
C MET A 13 39.72 -22.62 19.80
N LEU A 14 40.87 -22.21 20.29
CA LEU A 14 41.76 -21.13 19.85
C LEU A 14 42.80 -21.63 18.85
N LEU A 15 43.34 -20.71 18.07
CA LEU A 15 44.67 -20.60 17.46
C LEU A 15 45.02 -21.42 16.23
N SER A 16 45.37 -20.68 15.15
CA SER A 16 46.81 -20.61 14.77
C SER A 16 47.07 -19.46 13.78
N LEU A 17 47.99 -18.59 14.19
CA LEU A 17 48.72 -17.63 13.36
C LEU A 17 49.74 -18.38 12.49
N ALA A 18 49.98 -17.90 11.26
CA ALA A 18 51.28 -18.04 10.61
C ALA A 18 51.56 -16.77 9.80
N ALA A 19 52.48 -16.00 10.27
CA ALA A 19 53.15 -14.90 9.59
C ALA A 19 54.27 -15.46 8.69
N CYS A 20 54.47 -14.87 7.52
CA CYS A 20 55.75 -14.91 6.84
C CYS A 20 56.09 -13.54 6.27
N SER A 21 57.08 -12.92 6.88
CA SER A 21 57.81 -11.76 6.41
C SER A 21 58.90 -12.18 5.41
N SER A 22 59.20 -11.37 4.42
CA SER A 22 60.56 -11.32 3.86
C SER A 22 60.91 -9.90 3.41
N GLU A 23 62.05 -9.50 3.90
CA GLU A 23 62.72 -8.22 3.83
C GLU A 23 63.23 -7.81 2.44
N SER A 24 63.15 -6.50 2.21
CA SER A 24 64.29 -5.58 1.96
C SER A 24 65.24 -5.82 0.78
N LYS A 25 65.33 -4.81 -0.07
CA LYS A 25 66.65 -4.16 -0.38
C LYS A 25 66.50 -2.75 -0.99
N THR A 26 67.04 -1.83 -0.26
CA THR A 26 67.40 -0.47 -0.57
C THR A 26 68.55 -0.43 -1.59
N THR A 27 68.49 0.47 -2.58
CA THR A 27 69.67 1.10 -3.18
C THR A 27 69.32 2.48 -3.74
N GLU A 28 69.92 3.51 -3.18
CA GLU A 28 70.13 4.86 -3.66
C GLU A 28 71.59 5.00 -4.09
N PRO A 29 72.05 6.12 -4.66
CA PRO A 29 71.58 6.95 -5.82
C PRO A 29 72.72 7.12 -6.87
N THR A 30 72.41 7.65 -8.04
CA THR A 30 73.46 8.27 -8.87
C THR A 30 72.89 9.52 -9.56
N LYS A 31 73.60 10.58 -9.39
CA LYS A 31 73.42 11.96 -9.82
C LYS A 31 74.15 12.17 -11.15
N ALA A 32 73.53 12.77 -12.15
CA ALA A 32 74.14 13.62 -13.20
C ALA A 32 73.12 14.32 -14.08
N ALA A 33 73.12 15.59 -14.02
CA ALA A 33 73.45 16.62 -14.96
C ALA A 33 72.31 17.15 -15.87
N THR A 34 71.92 18.32 -15.53
CA THR A 34 71.47 19.52 -16.23
C THR A 34 71.47 19.51 -17.77
N THR A 35 70.33 19.85 -18.38
CA THR A 35 70.22 20.72 -19.56
C THR A 35 68.90 21.48 -19.51
N GLU A 36 68.95 22.80 -19.42
CA GLU A 36 67.82 23.73 -19.56
C GLU A 36 67.37 23.73 -21.02
N ALA A 37 66.07 23.57 -21.22
CA ALA A 37 65.39 24.01 -22.42
C ALA A 37 64.06 24.64 -22.01
N THR A 38 64.02 25.96 -22.13
CA THR A 38 62.85 26.82 -21.97
C THR A 38 61.83 26.49 -23.06
N MET A 39 60.67 26.00 -22.69
CA MET A 39 59.47 26.00 -23.55
C MET A 39 58.33 26.61 -22.77
N GLU A 40 57.76 27.67 -23.31
CA GLU A 40 56.53 28.31 -22.83
C GLU A 40 55.39 27.30 -22.80
N ALA A 41 54.87 27.02 -21.63
CA ALA A 41 53.67 26.21 -21.47
C ALA A 41 52.43 27.11 -21.52
N THR A 42 51.70 27.06 -22.61
CA THR A 42 50.33 27.56 -22.71
C THR A 42 49.47 26.73 -21.78
N THR A 43 49.01 27.31 -20.67
CA THR A 43 48.11 26.66 -19.74
C THR A 43 46.70 26.73 -20.31
N GLU A 44 46.27 25.70 -21.05
CA GLU A 44 44.84 25.44 -21.27
C GLU A 44 44.29 24.91 -20.00
N ALA A 45 43.40 25.65 -19.34
CA ALA A 45 42.61 25.19 -18.20
C ALA A 45 41.63 24.12 -18.68
N VAL A 46 42.00 22.87 -18.50
CA VAL A 46 41.07 21.75 -18.61
C VAL A 46 40.10 21.83 -17.40
N THR A 47 38.95 22.38 -17.64
CA THR A 47 37.85 22.31 -16.66
C THR A 47 37.41 20.82 -16.60
N GLU A 48 37.95 20.07 -15.66
CA GLU A 48 37.39 18.75 -15.32
C GLU A 48 35.95 18.97 -14.88
N ALA A 49 35.01 18.49 -15.66
CA ALA A 49 33.62 18.36 -15.25
C ALA A 49 33.59 17.35 -14.08
N VAL A 50 33.40 17.87 -12.87
CA VAL A 50 33.14 17.06 -11.70
C VAL A 50 31.80 16.37 -11.96
N THR A 51 31.84 15.14 -12.44
CA THR A 51 30.67 14.28 -12.49
C THR A 51 30.30 13.98 -11.02
N GLU A 52 29.29 14.66 -10.52
CA GLU A 52 28.70 14.31 -9.22
C GLU A 52 28.40 12.80 -9.19
N ALA A 53 28.84 12.13 -8.14
CA ALA A 53 28.51 10.72 -7.93
C ALA A 53 26.97 10.56 -7.89
N PRO A 54 26.41 9.50 -8.49
CA PRO A 54 24.98 9.30 -8.49
C PRO A 54 24.42 9.38 -7.06
N LYS A 55 23.41 10.25 -6.84
CA LYS A 55 22.72 10.37 -5.55
C LYS A 55 22.19 8.97 -5.15
N ALA A 56 22.54 8.51 -3.96
CA ALA A 56 22.04 7.25 -3.44
C ALA A 56 20.51 7.28 -3.37
N ALA A 57 19.87 6.14 -3.69
CA ALA A 57 18.43 6.04 -3.65
C ALA A 57 17.91 6.24 -2.22
N THR A 58 16.86 7.04 -2.07
CA THR A 58 16.11 7.13 -0.82
C THR A 58 15.39 5.82 -0.58
N ARG A 59 15.46 5.28 0.64
CA ARG A 59 14.79 4.03 1.01
C ARG A 59 13.52 4.33 1.79
N MET A 60 12.42 3.72 1.36
CA MET A 60 11.11 3.85 2.00
C MET A 60 10.47 2.48 2.18
N THR A 61 9.62 2.35 3.20
CA THR A 61 8.77 1.17 3.41
C THR A 61 7.32 1.57 3.16
N MET A 62 6.59 0.78 2.36
CA MET A 62 5.18 1.00 2.05
C MET A 62 4.31 -0.08 2.69
N GLY A 63 3.48 0.31 3.67
CA GLY A 63 2.42 -0.54 4.18
C GLY A 63 1.27 -0.65 3.17
N THR A 64 0.80 -1.87 2.90
CA THR A 64 -0.26 -2.12 1.91
C THR A 64 -1.46 -2.82 2.55
N GLY A 65 -1.80 -4.00 2.15
CA GLY A 65 -2.79 -4.91 2.70
C GLY A 65 -2.27 -6.33 2.62
N GLY A 66 -3.13 -7.31 2.83
CA GLY A 66 -2.78 -8.71 2.62
C GLY A 66 -2.32 -8.97 1.19
N SER A 67 -1.38 -9.92 0.99
CA SER A 67 -0.77 -10.22 -0.32
C SER A 67 -1.77 -10.69 -1.39
N ALA A 68 -2.95 -11.15 -0.98
CA ALA A 68 -4.05 -11.54 -1.86
C ALA A 68 -5.00 -10.35 -2.22
N GLY A 69 -4.67 -9.13 -1.83
CA GLY A 69 -5.42 -7.90 -2.09
C GLY A 69 -4.79 -7.01 -3.17
N THR A 70 -5.59 -6.09 -3.69
CA THR A 70 -5.18 -5.14 -4.74
C THR A 70 -4.10 -4.17 -4.24
N TYR A 71 -4.11 -3.74 -2.98
CA TYR A 71 -3.09 -2.85 -2.42
C TYR A 71 -1.68 -3.40 -2.59
N TYR A 72 -1.46 -4.68 -2.27
CA TYR A 72 -0.14 -5.29 -2.37
C TYR A 72 0.34 -5.41 -3.82
N ALA A 73 -0.54 -5.92 -4.70
CA ALA A 73 -0.22 -6.08 -6.11
C ALA A 73 0.08 -4.73 -6.79
N TYR A 74 -0.80 -3.76 -6.58
CA TYR A 74 -0.66 -2.42 -7.17
C TYR A 74 0.50 -1.63 -6.55
N GLY A 75 0.67 -1.71 -5.23
CA GLY A 75 1.79 -1.11 -4.51
C GLY A 75 3.15 -1.62 -4.97
N THR A 76 3.24 -2.90 -5.34
CA THR A 76 4.46 -3.49 -5.93
C THR A 76 4.79 -2.87 -7.28
N ILE A 77 3.79 -2.64 -8.13
CA ILE A 77 3.97 -1.94 -9.40
C ILE A 77 4.42 -0.50 -9.17
N LEU A 78 3.71 0.25 -8.31
CA LEU A 78 4.09 1.63 -7.98
C LEU A 78 5.50 1.72 -7.42
N GLY A 79 5.88 0.82 -6.50
CA GLY A 79 7.23 0.78 -5.90
C GLY A 79 8.33 0.60 -6.94
N ARG A 80 8.08 -0.20 -7.98
CA ARG A 80 9.01 -0.36 -9.10
C ARG A 80 9.16 0.93 -9.91
N TYR A 81 8.05 1.62 -10.23
CA TYR A 81 8.13 2.92 -10.91
C TYR A 81 8.83 3.98 -10.05
N MET A 82 8.57 4.01 -8.75
CA MET A 82 9.26 4.90 -7.81
C MET A 82 10.77 4.65 -7.81
N LYS A 83 11.20 3.38 -7.84
CA LYS A 83 12.62 3.03 -7.93
C LYS A 83 13.24 3.46 -9.25
N GLU A 84 12.61 3.13 -10.38
CA GLU A 84 13.16 3.34 -11.72
C GLU A 84 13.13 4.80 -12.15
N LYS A 85 12.12 5.57 -11.73
CA LYS A 85 11.84 6.93 -12.23
C LYS A 85 12.06 8.04 -11.20
N ALA A 86 11.99 7.70 -9.89
CA ALA A 86 12.14 8.69 -8.82
C ALA A 86 13.42 8.48 -7.98
N ASN A 87 14.20 7.43 -8.22
CA ASN A 87 15.33 7.03 -7.38
C ASN A 87 14.92 6.81 -5.90
N VAL A 88 13.71 6.28 -5.68
CA VAL A 88 13.19 5.91 -4.35
C VAL A 88 12.99 4.40 -4.31
N ASP A 89 13.82 3.72 -3.51
CA ASP A 89 13.78 2.25 -3.35
C ASP A 89 12.74 1.87 -2.30
N VAL A 90 11.59 1.35 -2.74
CA VAL A 90 10.43 1.05 -1.89
C VAL A 90 10.36 -0.43 -1.55
N THR A 91 10.41 -0.75 -0.26
CA THR A 91 10.06 -2.09 0.25
C THR A 91 8.56 -2.15 0.49
N VAL A 92 7.84 -2.97 -0.26
CA VAL A 92 6.40 -3.17 -0.12
C VAL A 92 6.15 -4.28 0.90
N VAL A 93 5.34 -3.99 1.92
CA VAL A 93 5.03 -4.94 3.00
C VAL A 93 3.53 -5.21 3.12
N SER A 94 3.20 -6.46 3.41
CA SER A 94 1.83 -6.87 3.72
C SER A 94 1.46 -6.44 5.13
N THR A 95 0.25 -5.89 5.30
CA THR A 95 -0.30 -5.43 6.58
C THR A 95 -1.78 -5.82 6.69
N ASP A 96 -2.42 -5.46 7.80
CA ASP A 96 -3.87 -5.59 7.97
C ASP A 96 -4.68 -4.56 7.15
N GLY A 97 -4.03 -3.54 6.58
CA GLY A 97 -4.65 -2.52 5.73
C GLY A 97 -4.70 -1.13 6.36
N SER A 98 -5.76 -0.37 6.06
CA SER A 98 -5.79 1.11 6.19
C SER A 98 -5.43 1.64 7.57
N LYS A 99 -6.06 1.13 8.65
CA LYS A 99 -5.77 1.60 10.01
C LYS A 99 -4.35 1.24 10.44
N ALA A 100 -3.90 0.01 10.13
CA ALA A 100 -2.55 -0.44 10.43
C ALA A 100 -1.49 0.42 9.72
N ASN A 101 -1.76 0.83 8.48
CA ASN A 101 -0.83 1.67 7.69
C ASN A 101 -0.72 3.08 8.26
N ILE A 102 -1.84 3.71 8.65
CA ILE A 102 -1.83 5.03 9.30
C ILE A 102 -1.06 4.96 10.63
N GLN A 103 -1.32 3.94 11.45
CA GLN A 103 -0.62 3.75 12.72
C GLN A 103 0.86 3.44 12.51
N GLY A 104 1.22 2.65 11.51
CA GLY A 104 2.60 2.34 11.16
C GLY A 104 3.39 3.58 10.71
N ILE A 105 2.76 4.51 9.96
CA ILE A 105 3.37 5.82 9.65
C ILE A 105 3.52 6.65 10.93
N GLN A 106 2.53 6.67 11.81
CA GLN A 106 2.56 7.43 13.06
C GLN A 106 3.72 7.01 13.97
N VAL A 107 4.08 5.73 14.00
CA VAL A 107 5.18 5.23 14.83
C VAL A 107 6.52 5.11 14.08
N GLY A 108 6.54 5.44 12.78
CA GLY A 108 7.75 5.45 11.94
C GLY A 108 8.14 4.09 11.35
N ASP A 109 7.26 3.08 11.40
CA ASP A 109 7.49 1.77 10.78
C ASP A 109 7.37 1.83 9.25
N TYR A 110 6.52 2.74 8.74
CA TYR A 110 6.29 2.94 7.30
C TYR A 110 6.51 4.40 6.92
N SER A 111 7.05 4.60 5.72
CA SER A 111 7.17 5.92 5.10
C SER A 111 5.98 6.22 4.19
N LEU A 112 5.37 5.19 3.62
CA LEU A 112 4.25 5.25 2.70
C LEU A 112 3.15 4.28 3.16
N GLY A 113 1.91 4.54 2.77
CA GLY A 113 0.81 3.62 3.04
C GLY A 113 -0.30 3.72 2.00
N THR A 114 -0.95 2.58 1.69
CA THR A 114 -2.21 2.58 0.95
C THR A 114 -3.37 2.48 1.94
N VAL A 115 -4.35 3.36 1.80
CA VAL A 115 -5.48 3.48 2.74
C VAL A 115 -6.78 3.79 2.00
N GLN A 116 -7.90 3.42 2.59
CA GLN A 116 -9.21 3.86 2.14
C GLN A 116 -9.44 5.34 2.50
N SER A 117 -10.13 6.08 1.66
CA SER A 117 -10.42 7.51 1.86
C SER A 117 -11.23 7.80 3.11
N ASP A 118 -12.16 6.92 3.48
CA ASP A 118 -12.94 7.00 4.71
C ASP A 118 -12.05 6.79 5.95
N VAL A 119 -11.21 5.75 5.97
CA VAL A 119 -10.31 5.48 7.08
C VAL A 119 -9.22 6.55 7.21
N MET A 120 -8.75 7.10 6.09
CA MET A 120 -7.87 8.27 6.07
C MET A 120 -8.51 9.45 6.80
N SER A 121 -9.78 9.75 6.51
CA SER A 121 -10.55 10.79 7.20
C SER A 121 -10.70 10.49 8.69
N TYR A 122 -11.02 9.23 9.05
CA TYR A 122 -11.14 8.86 10.46
C TYR A 122 -9.84 9.07 11.23
N GLY A 123 -8.70 8.75 10.62
CA GLY A 123 -7.38 9.02 11.20
C GLY A 123 -7.10 10.51 11.35
N TRP A 124 -7.34 11.29 10.28
CA TRP A 124 -7.10 12.72 10.28
C TRP A 124 -7.99 13.48 11.27
N GLU A 125 -9.25 13.08 11.41
CA GLU A 125 -10.20 13.72 12.31
C GLU A 125 -10.19 13.15 13.74
N GLY A 126 -9.62 11.97 13.95
CA GLY A 126 -9.62 11.25 15.23
C GLY A 126 -10.98 10.68 15.59
N THR A 127 -11.70 10.16 14.57
CA THR A 127 -13.06 9.61 14.73
C THR A 127 -13.09 8.10 14.57
N ARG A 128 -14.23 7.47 14.91
CA ARG A 128 -14.47 6.02 14.74
C ARG A 128 -13.31 5.18 15.30
N SER A 129 -12.54 4.54 14.42
CA SER A 129 -11.42 3.67 14.81
C SER A 129 -10.28 4.39 15.54
N PHE A 130 -10.25 5.70 15.48
CA PHE A 130 -9.23 6.54 16.10
C PHE A 130 -9.73 7.36 17.29
N GLU A 131 -10.99 7.21 17.72
CA GLU A 131 -11.53 7.94 18.89
C GLU A 131 -10.68 7.76 20.16
N ALA A 132 -10.18 6.55 20.39
CA ALA A 132 -9.36 6.27 21.57
C ALA A 132 -7.92 6.82 21.47
N THR A 133 -7.40 7.03 20.27
CA THR A 133 -6.02 7.50 20.01
C THR A 133 -5.95 8.96 19.60
N GLY A 134 -7.08 9.53 19.20
CA GLY A 134 -7.19 10.90 18.69
C GLY A 134 -6.71 11.05 17.26
N LYS A 135 -6.58 12.31 16.83
CA LYS A 135 -6.13 12.68 15.48
C LYS A 135 -4.71 12.19 15.20
N VAL A 136 -4.50 11.76 13.97
CA VAL A 136 -3.20 11.38 13.43
C VAL A 136 -2.83 12.39 12.35
N ASP A 137 -1.87 13.26 12.62
CA ASP A 137 -1.39 14.32 11.74
C ASP A 137 0.00 14.05 11.14
N SER A 138 0.53 12.85 11.37
CA SER A 138 1.84 12.41 10.90
C SER A 138 1.88 11.98 9.43
N PHE A 139 0.76 12.04 8.70
CA PHE A 139 0.72 11.68 7.29
C PHE A 139 0.19 12.81 6.40
N ARG A 140 0.48 12.72 5.10
CA ARG A 140 -0.06 13.59 4.04
C ARG A 140 -0.47 12.76 2.84
N VAL A 141 -1.38 13.31 2.02
CA VAL A 141 -1.85 12.66 0.80
C VAL A 141 -0.82 12.84 -0.32
N ILE A 142 -0.56 11.76 -1.05
CA ILE A 142 0.08 11.85 -2.36
C ILE A 142 -0.99 11.86 -3.45
N ALA A 143 -1.89 10.86 -3.46
CA ALA A 143 -2.88 10.71 -4.52
C ALA A 143 -4.05 9.81 -4.12
N GLY A 144 -5.26 10.11 -4.62
CA GLY A 144 -6.28 9.09 -4.83
C GLY A 144 -5.90 8.18 -6.00
N LEU A 145 -6.13 6.88 -5.87
CA LEU A 145 -5.66 5.88 -6.83
C LEU A 145 -6.79 5.30 -7.67
N TYR A 146 -7.68 4.54 -7.07
CA TYR A 146 -8.76 3.82 -7.76
C TYR A 146 -9.94 3.53 -6.84
N ALA A 147 -11.05 3.11 -7.43
CA ALA A 147 -12.24 2.69 -6.69
C ALA A 147 -12.07 1.30 -6.06
N GLU A 148 -12.41 1.19 -4.78
CA GLU A 148 -12.45 -0.05 -4.02
C GLU A 148 -13.87 -0.50 -3.81
N ALA A 149 -14.30 -1.50 -4.57
CA ALA A 149 -15.64 -2.05 -4.46
C ALA A 149 -15.83 -2.79 -3.14
N VAL A 150 -16.94 -2.55 -2.46
CA VAL A 150 -17.38 -3.35 -1.31
C VAL A 150 -17.98 -4.64 -1.85
N GLN A 151 -17.22 -5.73 -1.82
CA GLN A 151 -17.60 -7.01 -2.39
C GLN A 151 -18.04 -7.96 -1.27
N LEU A 152 -19.31 -8.34 -1.27
CA LEU A 152 -19.83 -9.41 -0.42
C LEU A 152 -19.84 -10.68 -1.25
N ILE A 153 -18.98 -11.66 -0.88
CA ILE A 153 -18.79 -12.93 -1.60
C ILE A 153 -19.27 -14.10 -0.77
N THR A 154 -19.92 -15.07 -1.41
CA THR A 154 -20.39 -16.30 -0.79
C THR A 154 -20.25 -17.49 -1.74
N MET A 155 -20.19 -18.70 -1.21
CA MET A 155 -20.34 -19.95 -1.98
C MET A 155 -21.76 -20.56 -1.85
N ASN A 156 -22.61 -19.95 -1.03
CA ASN A 156 -24.00 -20.38 -0.85
C ASN A 156 -24.94 -19.57 -1.75
N PRO A 157 -25.57 -20.19 -2.78
CA PRO A 157 -26.46 -19.49 -3.71
C PRO A 157 -27.77 -18.98 -3.08
N GLU A 158 -28.08 -19.39 -1.84
CA GLU A 158 -29.25 -18.90 -1.13
C GLU A 158 -29.02 -17.56 -0.40
N ILE A 159 -27.77 -17.12 -0.28
CA ILE A 159 -27.44 -15.77 0.21
C ILE A 159 -27.49 -14.81 -0.97
N LYS A 160 -28.59 -14.06 -1.09
CA LYS A 160 -28.89 -13.18 -2.22
C LYS A 160 -28.92 -11.70 -1.85
N SER A 161 -28.95 -11.42 -0.56
CA SER A 161 -29.01 -10.07 0.00
C SER A 161 -28.21 -9.96 1.29
N VAL A 162 -27.92 -8.75 1.73
CA VAL A 162 -27.28 -8.49 3.02
C VAL A 162 -28.14 -9.02 4.19
N ALA A 163 -29.47 -8.97 4.07
CA ALA A 163 -30.38 -9.45 5.09
C ALA A 163 -30.24 -10.98 5.36
N ASP A 164 -29.83 -11.75 4.35
CA ASP A 164 -29.62 -13.21 4.48
C ASP A 164 -28.41 -13.57 5.33
N LEU A 165 -27.59 -12.58 5.73
CA LEU A 165 -26.44 -12.77 6.62
C LEU A 165 -26.85 -13.02 8.08
N LYS A 166 -28.09 -12.75 8.45
CA LYS A 166 -28.57 -12.95 9.84
C LYS A 166 -28.32 -14.37 10.31
N GLY A 167 -27.59 -14.51 11.43
CA GLY A 167 -27.20 -15.80 12.04
C GLY A 167 -26.08 -16.54 11.31
N LYS A 168 -25.55 -16.00 10.19
CA LYS A 168 -24.47 -16.58 9.38
C LYS A 168 -23.10 -16.30 9.97
N SER A 169 -22.13 -17.15 9.62
CA SER A 169 -20.72 -16.92 9.91
C SER A 169 -20.11 -16.07 8.79
N VAL A 170 -19.69 -14.84 9.10
CA VAL A 170 -19.30 -13.85 8.09
C VAL A 170 -17.93 -13.26 8.43
N SER A 171 -17.00 -13.32 7.49
CA SER A 171 -15.75 -12.57 7.60
C SER A 171 -16.01 -11.10 7.33
N ILE A 172 -15.65 -10.25 8.29
CA ILE A 172 -15.82 -8.78 8.25
C ILE A 172 -14.48 -8.03 8.17
N GLY A 173 -13.44 -8.72 7.72
CA GLY A 173 -12.09 -8.16 7.56
C GLY A 173 -11.23 -8.25 8.82
N ALA A 174 -9.94 -8.00 8.67
CA ALA A 174 -8.99 -7.97 9.77
C ALA A 174 -9.30 -6.80 10.74
N PRO A 175 -8.96 -6.90 12.03
CA PRO A 175 -9.34 -5.89 13.05
C PRO A 175 -8.83 -4.48 12.78
N SER A 176 -7.70 -4.35 12.10
CA SER A 176 -7.07 -3.06 11.73
C SER A 176 -7.27 -2.70 10.25
N SER A 177 -8.23 -3.34 9.56
CA SER A 177 -8.58 -3.05 8.17
C SER A 177 -9.67 -1.99 8.06
N GLY A 178 -9.76 -1.36 6.88
CA GLY A 178 -10.91 -0.54 6.51
C GLY A 178 -12.16 -1.39 6.23
N VAL A 179 -11.97 -2.63 5.79
CA VAL A 179 -13.05 -3.60 5.49
C VAL A 179 -14.01 -3.78 6.66
N TYR A 180 -13.47 -3.82 7.88
CA TYR A 180 -14.28 -3.92 9.10
C TYR A 180 -15.34 -2.80 9.18
N PHE A 181 -14.93 -1.56 8.92
CA PHE A 181 -15.87 -0.42 9.00
C PHE A 181 -16.90 -0.46 7.88
N ASN A 182 -16.47 -0.82 6.66
CA ASN A 182 -17.40 -0.95 5.53
C ASN A 182 -18.40 -2.09 5.76
N ALA A 183 -17.98 -3.23 6.32
CA ALA A 183 -18.87 -4.33 6.67
C ALA A 183 -19.90 -3.92 7.73
N VAL A 184 -19.46 -3.19 8.77
CA VAL A 184 -20.36 -2.65 9.81
C VAL A 184 -21.38 -1.68 9.21
N ASP A 185 -20.93 -0.80 8.30
CA ASP A 185 -21.79 0.17 7.63
C ASP A 185 -22.83 -0.52 6.73
N VAL A 186 -22.43 -1.54 5.96
CA VAL A 186 -23.36 -2.36 5.14
C VAL A 186 -24.39 -3.07 6.01
N LEU A 187 -23.96 -3.73 7.09
CA LEU A 187 -24.86 -4.40 8.03
C LEU A 187 -25.86 -3.41 8.63
N SER A 188 -25.38 -2.25 9.11
CA SER A 188 -26.22 -1.21 9.69
C SER A 188 -27.24 -0.66 8.68
N ALA A 189 -26.81 -0.39 7.44
CA ALA A 189 -27.71 0.06 6.38
C ALA A 189 -28.79 -0.97 6.01
N ALA A 190 -28.51 -2.27 6.22
CA ALA A 190 -29.46 -3.35 6.05
C ALA A 190 -30.29 -3.65 7.30
N GLY A 191 -30.17 -2.85 8.37
CA GLY A 191 -30.88 -3.05 9.64
C GLY A 191 -30.33 -4.21 10.50
N LEU A 192 -29.09 -4.61 10.25
CA LEU A 192 -28.37 -5.63 11.04
C LEU A 192 -27.25 -4.97 11.86
N THR A 193 -26.82 -5.70 12.88
CA THR A 193 -25.64 -5.37 13.67
C THR A 193 -24.61 -6.51 13.60
N VAL A 194 -23.42 -6.30 14.10
CA VAL A 194 -22.40 -7.35 14.19
C VAL A 194 -22.87 -8.50 15.08
N ASP A 195 -23.75 -8.23 16.07
CA ASP A 195 -24.32 -9.24 16.96
C ASP A 195 -25.41 -10.12 16.28
N ASP A 196 -25.96 -9.67 15.14
CA ASP A 196 -26.90 -10.45 14.34
C ASP A 196 -26.23 -11.53 13.47
N ILE A 197 -24.90 -11.52 13.38
CA ILE A 197 -24.08 -12.49 12.65
C ILE A 197 -23.12 -13.23 13.60
N LYS A 198 -22.32 -14.16 13.06
CA LYS A 198 -21.18 -14.77 13.76
C LYS A 198 -19.90 -14.20 13.12
N PRO A 199 -19.39 -13.05 13.60
CA PRO A 199 -18.31 -12.34 12.92
C PRO A 199 -17.00 -13.12 12.99
N GLN A 200 -16.28 -13.13 11.87
CA GLN A 200 -14.91 -13.62 11.75
C GLN A 200 -14.02 -12.46 11.32
N TYR A 201 -12.84 -12.37 11.90
CA TYR A 201 -11.88 -11.29 11.66
C TYR A 201 -10.68 -11.84 10.92
N GLN A 202 -10.76 -11.86 9.59
CA GLN A 202 -9.82 -12.58 8.73
C GLN A 202 -9.29 -11.67 7.60
N SER A 203 -8.08 -11.99 7.14
CA SER A 203 -7.55 -11.45 5.87
C SER A 203 -8.32 -12.02 4.67
N PHE A 204 -8.10 -11.46 3.47
CA PHE A 204 -8.76 -11.95 2.26
C PHE A 204 -8.42 -13.41 1.93
N ALA A 205 -7.15 -13.79 2.09
CA ALA A 205 -6.71 -15.16 1.88
C ALA A 205 -7.39 -16.13 2.87
N GLU A 206 -7.35 -15.81 4.16
CA GLU A 206 -8.02 -16.64 5.19
C GLU A 206 -9.53 -16.73 4.95
N SER A 207 -10.17 -15.62 4.51
CA SER A 207 -11.61 -15.60 4.21
C SER A 207 -11.96 -16.51 3.03
N THR A 208 -11.18 -16.44 1.94
CA THR A 208 -11.43 -17.32 0.77
C THR A 208 -11.15 -18.78 1.08
N ASP A 209 -10.15 -19.09 1.88
CA ASP A 209 -9.89 -20.47 2.34
C ASP A 209 -10.99 -20.96 3.28
N ALA A 210 -11.47 -20.12 4.19
CA ALA A 210 -12.58 -20.47 5.09
C ALA A 210 -13.90 -20.67 4.32
N LEU A 211 -14.14 -19.92 3.23
CA LEU A 211 -15.27 -20.16 2.32
C LEU A 211 -15.13 -21.51 1.61
N LYS A 212 -13.97 -21.85 1.04
CA LYS A 212 -13.68 -23.14 0.38
C LYS A 212 -13.90 -24.31 1.35
N ASP A 213 -13.50 -24.14 2.61
CA ASP A 213 -13.62 -25.15 3.65
C ASP A 213 -15.04 -25.22 4.26
N GLY A 214 -15.97 -24.34 3.88
CA GLY A 214 -17.31 -24.25 4.46
C GLY A 214 -17.34 -23.83 5.95
N LYS A 215 -16.28 -23.16 6.42
CA LYS A 215 -16.16 -22.66 7.80
C LYS A 215 -16.88 -21.34 8.02
N ILE A 216 -17.06 -20.57 6.95
CA ILE A 216 -17.85 -19.34 6.92
C ILE A 216 -18.85 -19.37 5.76
N ASP A 217 -19.93 -18.61 5.90
CA ASP A 217 -21.01 -18.52 4.92
C ASP A 217 -20.77 -17.42 3.88
N ALA A 218 -20.13 -16.32 4.30
CA ALA A 218 -19.85 -15.16 3.44
C ALA A 218 -18.64 -14.39 3.93
N ALA A 219 -18.10 -13.52 3.07
CA ALA A 219 -17.01 -12.62 3.42
C ALA A 219 -17.16 -11.26 2.76
N PHE A 220 -16.82 -10.19 3.48
CA PHE A 220 -16.60 -8.86 2.92
C PHE A 220 -15.15 -8.72 2.46
N ILE A 221 -14.97 -8.29 1.22
CA ILE A 221 -13.69 -7.97 0.59
C ILE A 221 -13.83 -6.59 -0.05
N VAL A 222 -13.14 -5.59 0.51
CA VAL A 222 -13.17 -4.22 -0.03
C VAL A 222 -11.84 -3.94 -0.69
N ALA A 223 -11.86 -3.90 -2.01
CA ALA A 223 -10.66 -3.79 -2.82
C ALA A 223 -10.99 -3.40 -4.27
N GLY A 224 -9.96 -3.07 -5.04
CA GLY A 224 -10.11 -2.92 -6.49
C GLY A 224 -10.55 -4.24 -7.14
N ALA A 225 -11.64 -4.22 -7.90
CA ALA A 225 -12.09 -5.36 -8.69
C ALA A 225 -11.43 -5.32 -10.09
N PRO A 226 -10.94 -6.47 -10.64
CA PRO A 226 -10.89 -7.78 -10.00
C PRO A 226 -9.87 -7.86 -8.86
N THR A 227 -10.26 -8.51 -7.76
CA THR A 227 -9.41 -8.74 -6.59
C THR A 227 -8.74 -10.11 -6.69
N PRO A 228 -7.42 -10.27 -6.49
CA PRO A 228 -6.73 -11.55 -6.62
C PRO A 228 -7.36 -12.69 -5.83
N ALA A 229 -7.69 -12.48 -4.54
CA ALA A 229 -8.33 -13.49 -3.70
C ALA A 229 -9.66 -14.01 -4.27
N ILE A 230 -10.52 -13.11 -4.78
CA ILE A 230 -11.81 -13.49 -5.38
C ILE A 230 -11.58 -14.20 -6.73
N SER A 231 -10.64 -13.70 -7.54
CA SER A 231 -10.30 -14.33 -8.82
C SER A 231 -9.82 -15.76 -8.62
N GLU A 232 -8.98 -16.02 -7.63
CA GLU A 232 -8.50 -17.36 -7.27
C GLU A 232 -9.63 -18.26 -6.77
N LEU A 233 -10.51 -17.74 -5.89
CA LEU A 233 -11.69 -18.47 -5.42
C LEU A 233 -12.58 -18.88 -6.58
N CYS A 234 -12.92 -17.95 -7.46
CA CYS A 234 -13.79 -18.19 -8.63
C CYS A 234 -13.14 -19.05 -9.72
N ALA A 235 -11.82 -19.17 -9.76
CA ALA A 235 -11.13 -20.01 -10.74
C ALA A 235 -11.40 -21.50 -10.53
N THR A 236 -11.64 -21.93 -9.30
CA THR A 236 -11.78 -23.34 -8.92
C THR A 236 -13.10 -23.69 -8.22
N ASN A 237 -13.91 -22.70 -7.88
CA ASN A 237 -15.15 -22.85 -7.14
C ASN A 237 -16.28 -22.03 -7.74
N SER A 238 -17.52 -22.44 -7.51
CA SER A 238 -18.69 -21.59 -7.74
C SER A 238 -18.84 -20.63 -6.56
N ALA A 239 -18.61 -19.35 -6.80
CA ALA A 239 -18.80 -18.29 -5.84
C ALA A 239 -19.66 -17.18 -6.43
N TYR A 240 -20.38 -16.47 -5.58
CA TYR A 240 -21.39 -15.50 -5.96
C TYR A 240 -21.13 -14.17 -5.25
N LEU A 241 -21.11 -13.10 -6.01
CA LEU A 241 -21.16 -11.74 -5.45
C LEU A 241 -22.61 -11.39 -5.10
N VAL A 242 -22.81 -10.86 -3.91
CA VAL A 242 -24.11 -10.39 -3.44
C VAL A 242 -24.22 -8.89 -3.68
N THR A 243 -25.28 -8.46 -4.30
CA THR A 243 -25.58 -7.05 -4.60
C THR A 243 -25.74 -6.24 -3.30
N ILE A 244 -25.16 -5.03 -3.30
CA ILE A 244 -25.34 -4.00 -2.27
C ILE A 244 -25.89 -2.76 -2.98
N ASP A 245 -27.21 -2.70 -3.20
CA ASP A 245 -27.87 -1.65 -3.95
C ASP A 245 -29.16 -1.15 -3.26
N GLY A 246 -30.00 -0.41 -3.99
CA GLY A 246 -31.30 0.05 -3.53
C GLY A 246 -31.21 0.86 -2.24
N ASP A 247 -32.04 0.48 -1.25
CA ASP A 247 -32.13 1.20 0.03
C ASP A 247 -30.86 1.05 0.88
N VAL A 248 -30.13 -0.06 0.77
CA VAL A 248 -28.87 -0.27 1.49
C VAL A 248 -27.80 0.67 0.99
N ALA A 249 -27.56 0.73 -0.32
CA ALA A 249 -26.58 1.64 -0.91
C ALA A 249 -26.95 3.11 -0.64
N LYS A 250 -28.23 3.44 -0.75
CA LYS A 250 -28.73 4.79 -0.44
C LYS A 250 -28.45 5.18 1.00
N ALA A 251 -28.80 4.32 1.96
CA ALA A 251 -28.56 4.58 3.39
C ALA A 251 -27.07 4.75 3.69
N MET A 252 -26.17 3.95 3.06
CA MET A 252 -24.74 4.12 3.20
C MET A 252 -24.25 5.47 2.70
N MET A 253 -24.69 5.92 1.52
CA MET A 253 -24.32 7.22 0.94
C MET A 253 -24.88 8.40 1.74
N GLU A 254 -26.06 8.26 2.34
CA GLU A 254 -26.63 9.27 3.24
C GLU A 254 -25.88 9.37 4.56
N ALA A 255 -25.34 8.23 5.06
CA ALA A 255 -24.60 8.19 6.30
C ALA A 255 -23.13 8.64 6.16
N SER A 256 -22.54 8.52 4.96
CA SER A 256 -21.14 8.82 4.74
C SER A 256 -20.88 9.30 3.31
N PRO A 257 -20.20 10.47 3.14
CA PRO A 257 -19.91 11.03 1.82
C PRO A 257 -18.80 10.26 1.06
N PHE A 258 -18.16 9.29 1.69
CA PHE A 258 -17.11 8.49 1.05
C PHE A 258 -17.65 7.40 0.14
N TYR A 259 -18.90 6.97 0.34
CA TYR A 259 -19.52 5.95 -0.50
C TYR A 259 -20.08 6.54 -1.78
N THR A 260 -19.81 5.85 -2.89
CA THR A 260 -20.44 6.12 -4.18
C THR A 260 -20.94 4.82 -4.80
N VAL A 261 -21.93 4.87 -5.68
CA VAL A 261 -22.40 3.68 -6.39
C VAL A 261 -21.31 3.15 -7.33
N TYR A 262 -21.24 1.84 -7.45
CA TYR A 262 -20.30 1.16 -8.33
C TYR A 262 -20.94 -0.10 -8.91
N THR A 263 -20.63 -0.39 -10.16
CA THR A 263 -21.02 -1.64 -10.82
C THR A 263 -19.79 -2.46 -11.11
N ILE A 264 -19.73 -3.69 -10.63
CA ILE A 264 -18.74 -4.69 -11.01
C ILE A 264 -19.27 -5.35 -12.30
N PRO A 265 -18.64 -5.12 -13.47
CA PRO A 265 -19.15 -5.62 -14.74
C PRO A 265 -19.22 -7.14 -14.79
N ALA A 266 -20.18 -7.67 -15.51
CA ALA A 266 -20.25 -9.09 -15.86
C ALA A 266 -18.92 -9.57 -16.46
N GLY A 267 -18.50 -10.78 -16.08
CA GLY A 267 -17.23 -11.36 -16.53
C GLY A 267 -15.98 -10.85 -15.82
N THR A 268 -16.12 -9.98 -14.79
CA THR A 268 -14.98 -9.59 -13.95
C THR A 268 -14.36 -10.79 -13.24
N TYR A 269 -15.19 -11.73 -12.79
CA TYR A 269 -14.76 -13.00 -12.19
C TYR A 269 -15.30 -14.20 -12.97
N ASN A 270 -14.59 -15.32 -12.91
CA ASN A 270 -15.04 -16.54 -13.53
C ASN A 270 -16.41 -16.99 -12.96
N GLY A 271 -17.37 -17.25 -13.85
CA GLY A 271 -18.73 -17.64 -13.47
C GLY A 271 -19.66 -16.46 -13.13
N GLN A 272 -19.18 -15.23 -13.07
CA GLN A 272 -20.03 -14.05 -12.91
C GLN A 272 -20.60 -13.64 -14.27
N THR A 273 -21.88 -13.93 -14.50
CA THR A 273 -22.55 -13.71 -15.78
C THR A 273 -23.31 -12.39 -15.87
N GLU A 274 -23.54 -11.71 -14.74
CA GLU A 274 -24.31 -10.49 -14.65
C GLU A 274 -23.51 -9.38 -13.95
N ASP A 275 -23.88 -8.14 -14.22
CA ASP A 275 -23.40 -6.98 -13.48
C ASP A 275 -23.82 -7.07 -12.02
N VAL A 276 -22.90 -6.69 -11.09
CA VAL A 276 -23.20 -6.64 -9.66
C VAL A 276 -23.06 -5.21 -9.17
N ASN A 277 -24.19 -4.64 -8.73
CA ASN A 277 -24.22 -3.31 -8.15
C ASN A 277 -23.75 -3.35 -6.70
N THR A 278 -22.93 -2.39 -6.33
CA THR A 278 -22.40 -2.21 -4.99
C THR A 278 -22.06 -0.73 -4.73
N VAL A 279 -21.41 -0.48 -3.60
CA VAL A 279 -20.80 0.81 -3.27
C VAL A 279 -19.29 0.71 -3.27
N THR A 280 -18.60 1.84 -3.36
CA THR A 280 -17.15 1.92 -3.38
C THR A 280 -16.67 3.06 -2.48
N VAL A 281 -15.47 2.90 -1.94
CA VAL A 281 -14.62 3.96 -1.39
C VAL A 281 -13.40 4.14 -2.29
N LYS A 282 -12.53 5.10 -2.02
CA LYS A 282 -11.34 5.35 -2.85
C LYS A 282 -10.08 4.85 -2.18
N ALA A 283 -9.24 4.10 -2.89
CA ALA A 283 -7.87 3.83 -2.51
C ALA A 283 -7.04 5.11 -2.57
N THR A 284 -6.24 5.37 -1.56
CA THR A 284 -5.41 6.58 -1.45
C THR A 284 -3.99 6.20 -1.07
N LEU A 285 -3.01 6.84 -1.68
CA LEU A 285 -1.60 6.76 -1.29
C LEU A 285 -1.27 7.90 -0.35
N ILE A 286 -0.77 7.58 0.82
CA ILE A 286 -0.32 8.53 1.84
C ILE A 286 1.17 8.35 2.13
N VAL A 287 1.78 9.39 2.69
CA VAL A 287 3.22 9.45 3.02
C VAL A 287 3.41 10.09 4.39
N ASP A 288 4.51 9.79 5.08
CA ASP A 288 4.94 10.51 6.29
C ASP A 288 5.01 12.02 6.01
N ALA A 289 4.42 12.81 6.89
CA ALA A 289 4.37 14.27 6.78
C ALA A 289 5.77 14.92 6.71
N ASN A 290 6.80 14.26 7.23
CA ASN A 290 8.19 14.70 7.24
C ASN A 290 9.02 14.18 6.07
N ALA A 291 8.42 13.48 5.11
CA ALA A 291 9.11 13.02 3.92
C ALA A 291 9.69 14.21 3.12
N SER A 292 10.78 13.98 2.40
CA SER A 292 11.41 15.02 1.58
C SER A 292 10.45 15.53 0.49
N GLU A 293 10.32 16.85 0.37
CA GLU A 293 9.50 17.47 -0.68
C GLU A 293 9.97 17.01 -2.07
N GLU A 294 11.30 16.92 -2.29
CA GLU A 294 11.88 16.45 -3.54
C GLU A 294 11.50 15.01 -3.84
N ASP A 295 11.62 14.12 -2.84
CA ASP A 295 11.30 12.70 -3.05
C ASP A 295 9.81 12.50 -3.32
N VAL A 296 8.93 13.19 -2.60
CA VAL A 296 7.47 13.08 -2.82
C VAL A 296 7.05 13.70 -4.15
N TYR A 297 7.67 14.81 -4.57
CA TYR A 297 7.47 15.35 -5.91
C TYR A 297 7.87 14.33 -6.99
N ASN A 298 9.05 13.73 -6.85
CA ASN A 298 9.55 12.74 -7.80
C ASN A 298 8.68 11.45 -7.81
N ILE A 299 8.20 11.00 -6.65
CA ILE A 299 7.23 9.89 -6.55
C ILE A 299 5.95 10.21 -7.31
N THR A 300 5.36 11.38 -7.05
CA THR A 300 4.11 11.80 -7.70
C THR A 300 4.30 11.87 -9.22
N LYS A 301 5.39 12.49 -9.66
CA LYS A 301 5.77 12.57 -11.07
C LYS A 301 6.00 11.20 -11.70
N ALA A 302 6.68 10.30 -11.01
CA ALA A 302 6.93 8.93 -11.49
C ALA A 302 5.63 8.14 -11.71
N ILE A 303 4.64 8.33 -10.85
CA ILE A 303 3.34 7.68 -10.97
C ILE A 303 2.55 8.24 -12.16
N PHE A 304 2.36 9.56 -12.22
CA PHE A 304 1.44 10.17 -13.19
C PHE A 304 2.03 10.29 -14.60
N ASP A 305 3.33 10.56 -14.74
CA ASP A 305 3.98 10.57 -16.06
C ASP A 305 4.02 9.17 -16.71
N ASN A 306 3.85 8.11 -15.91
CA ASN A 306 3.84 6.71 -16.39
C ASN A 306 2.46 6.04 -16.22
N ALA A 307 1.38 6.80 -15.97
CA ALA A 307 0.05 6.25 -15.73
C ALA A 307 -0.43 5.30 -16.84
N ALA A 308 -0.15 5.64 -18.11
CA ALA A 308 -0.52 4.80 -19.26
C ALA A 308 0.23 3.44 -19.30
N ASP A 309 1.44 3.38 -18.78
CA ASP A 309 2.20 2.13 -18.69
C ASP A 309 1.77 1.30 -17.46
N ILE A 310 1.52 1.96 -16.33
CA ILE A 310 0.94 1.34 -15.14
C ILE A 310 -0.43 0.69 -15.48
N ALA A 311 -1.25 1.35 -16.31
CA ALA A 311 -2.54 0.83 -16.75
C ALA A 311 -2.43 -0.46 -17.59
N LYS A 312 -1.32 -0.68 -18.29
CA LYS A 312 -1.06 -1.93 -19.03
C LYS A 312 -0.69 -3.09 -18.12
N GLU A 313 -0.13 -2.80 -16.93
CA GLU A 313 0.30 -3.82 -15.97
C GLU A 313 -0.79 -4.21 -14.99
N HIS A 314 -1.69 -3.27 -14.66
CA HIS A 314 -2.81 -3.52 -13.76
C HIS A 314 -4.03 -2.71 -14.18
N GLY A 315 -5.19 -3.36 -14.31
CA GLY A 315 -6.43 -2.70 -14.78
C GLY A 315 -6.84 -1.46 -13.98
N LYS A 316 -6.52 -1.42 -12.68
CA LYS A 316 -6.77 -0.24 -11.82
C LYS A 316 -5.88 0.97 -12.17
N GLY A 317 -4.81 0.79 -12.91
CA GLY A 317 -4.02 1.88 -13.46
C GLY A 317 -4.78 2.76 -14.45
N ALA A 318 -5.84 2.24 -15.08
CA ALA A 318 -6.70 3.01 -15.97
C ALA A 318 -7.48 4.13 -15.23
N GLU A 319 -7.59 4.05 -13.89
CA GLU A 319 -8.23 5.06 -13.05
C GLU A 319 -7.26 6.17 -12.59
N LEU A 320 -5.96 6.03 -12.87
CA LEU A 320 -4.97 7.07 -12.57
C LEU A 320 -5.18 8.30 -13.47
N SER A 321 -5.65 9.39 -12.88
CA SER A 321 -5.75 10.70 -13.50
C SER A 321 -5.54 11.78 -12.45
N ILE A 322 -5.12 12.97 -12.87
CA ILE A 322 -4.97 14.11 -11.97
C ILE A 322 -6.30 14.45 -11.28
N GLU A 323 -7.40 14.41 -12.02
CA GLU A 323 -8.75 14.66 -11.48
C GLU A 323 -9.11 13.63 -10.39
N ASN A 324 -8.96 12.33 -10.66
CA ASN A 324 -9.24 11.29 -9.67
C ASN A 324 -8.33 11.38 -8.46
N ALA A 325 -7.06 11.69 -8.68
CA ALA A 325 -6.03 11.77 -7.63
C ALA A 325 -6.29 12.90 -6.62
N THR A 326 -6.86 14.01 -7.07
CA THR A 326 -7.03 15.22 -6.27
C THR A 326 -8.46 15.40 -5.71
N SER A 327 -9.44 14.65 -6.22
CA SER A 327 -10.83 14.77 -5.80
C SER A 327 -11.16 13.95 -4.53
N GLY A 328 -11.96 14.56 -3.62
CA GLY A 328 -12.51 13.87 -2.44
C GLY A 328 -11.52 13.56 -1.33
N MET A 329 -10.37 14.23 -1.31
CA MET A 329 -9.40 14.10 -0.23
C MET A 329 -9.76 14.99 0.95
N THR A 330 -9.74 14.44 2.16
CA THR A 330 -10.10 15.14 3.41
C THR A 330 -8.90 15.48 4.28
N ALA A 331 -7.75 14.88 4.02
CA ALA A 331 -6.47 15.25 4.62
C ALA A 331 -5.65 16.09 3.62
N PRO A 332 -4.75 16.97 4.09
CA PRO A 332 -3.93 17.81 3.22
C PRO A 332 -2.92 16.99 2.42
N PHE A 333 -2.62 17.48 1.23
CA PHE A 333 -1.57 16.92 0.39
C PHE A 333 -0.18 17.24 0.92
N HIS A 334 0.77 16.38 0.62
CA HIS A 334 2.19 16.68 0.82
C HIS A 334 2.65 17.78 -0.15
N LYS A 335 3.53 18.68 0.31
CA LYS A 335 4.04 19.80 -0.50
C LYS A 335 4.64 19.35 -1.84
N GLY A 336 5.36 18.24 -1.85
CA GLY A 336 5.92 17.66 -3.07
C GLY A 336 4.86 17.24 -4.07
N ALA A 337 3.78 16.58 -3.61
CA ALA A 337 2.66 16.21 -4.45
C ALA A 337 1.92 17.44 -4.98
N ALA A 338 1.63 18.40 -4.10
CA ALA A 338 0.97 19.66 -4.46
C ALA A 338 1.76 20.46 -5.52
N LYS A 339 3.09 20.47 -5.43
CA LYS A 339 3.96 21.09 -6.42
C LYS A 339 3.78 20.46 -7.80
N TYR A 340 3.78 19.13 -7.89
CA TYR A 340 3.54 18.45 -9.16
C TYR A 340 2.13 18.76 -9.70
N TYR A 341 1.09 18.74 -8.88
CA TYR A 341 -0.27 19.07 -9.31
C TYR A 341 -0.41 20.51 -9.79
N ALA A 342 0.28 21.46 -9.15
CA ALA A 342 0.30 22.85 -9.60
C ALA A 342 0.91 23.00 -11.01
N GLU A 343 1.94 22.23 -11.34
CA GLU A 343 2.51 22.17 -12.70
C GLU A 343 1.51 21.58 -13.73
N GLN A 344 0.57 20.75 -13.28
CA GLN A 344 -0.52 20.21 -14.09
C GLN A 344 -1.76 21.13 -14.12
N GLY A 345 -1.68 22.32 -13.50
CA GLY A 345 -2.78 23.30 -13.47
C GLY A 345 -3.81 23.06 -12.38
N VAL A 346 -3.56 22.17 -11.42
CA VAL A 346 -4.49 21.87 -10.32
C VAL A 346 -3.89 22.32 -8.98
N THR A 347 -4.64 23.15 -8.24
CA THR A 347 -4.28 23.58 -6.87
C THR A 347 -4.97 22.70 -5.85
N VAL A 348 -4.21 22.16 -4.90
CA VAL A 348 -4.71 21.36 -3.77
C VAL A 348 -4.27 21.98 -2.44
N GLU A 349 -5.04 21.71 -1.37
CA GLU A 349 -4.64 22.09 -0.01
C GLU A 349 -3.43 21.26 0.41
N ALA A 350 -2.35 21.91 0.83
CA ALA A 350 -1.08 21.26 1.18
C ALA A 350 -0.51 21.76 2.51
N GLN A 351 0.15 20.85 3.22
CA GLN A 351 0.87 21.16 4.47
C GLN A 351 2.25 20.51 4.46
#